data_6d6f27f5d4f7a2977ffef26316b22ba6
#
_entry.id   6d6f27f5d4f7a2977ffef26316b22ba6
#
_cell.length_a   1.000
_cell.length_b   1.000
_cell.length_c   1.000
_cell.angle_alpha   90.00
_cell.angle_beta   90.00
_cell.angle_gamma   90.00
#
_symmetry.space_group_name_H-M   'P 1'
#
loop_
_entity.id
_entity.type
_entity.pdbx_description
1 polymer ?
#
loop_
_entity_poly.entity_id
_entity_poly.type
_entity_poly.pdbx_seq_one_letter_code
_entity_poly.pdbx_strand_id
1 'polypeptide(L)'
;MKTRNIPVQCAIGLAAGVLNLFFCSAAIALKLPLFMDTLFTVTASCFGWAGGIVAAVSFHIIKFAVHGQASPRYLPNMIFFLCSLTVVICVRLMLFRKSAAGTAERGGSNPLRLLILGIVLALAISFEGGLFYAAIISRTKHILENHAVNMLLYPLMTQNVPMPASSTLISIPVNLVDKTIAVFGGYGVYALLRKVGRRKKE
;
A
#
# COMPACT_ATOMS: atom_id res chain seq x y z
N MET A 1 18.92 -14.86 10.57
CA MET A 1 18.46 -14.88 9.15
C MET A 1 19.50 -14.15 8.32
N LYS A 2 20.22 -14.85 7.39
CA LYS A 2 21.06 -14.15 6.41
C LYS A 2 20.15 -13.16 5.68
N THR A 3 20.49 -11.87 5.72
CA THR A 3 19.85 -10.84 4.90
C THR A 3 19.90 -11.33 3.46
N ARG A 4 18.74 -11.50 2.81
CA ARG A 4 18.73 -11.82 1.38
C ARG A 4 19.54 -10.75 0.66
N ASN A 5 20.34 -11.17 -0.31
CA ASN A 5 21.11 -10.22 -1.13
C ASN A 5 20.19 -9.10 -1.65
N ILE A 6 20.65 -7.87 -1.56
CA ILE A 6 19.90 -6.68 -2.00
C ILE A 6 19.35 -6.84 -3.42
N PRO A 7 20.12 -7.36 -4.42
CA PRO A 7 19.59 -7.60 -5.77
C PRO A 7 18.33 -8.47 -5.80
N VAL A 8 18.29 -9.54 -4.98
CA VAL A 8 17.09 -10.40 -4.89
C VAL A 8 15.90 -9.67 -4.29
N GLN A 9 16.12 -8.82 -3.28
CA GLN A 9 15.06 -7.98 -2.72
C GLN A 9 14.53 -7.00 -3.76
N CYS A 10 15.41 -6.35 -4.52
CA CYS A 10 15.04 -5.43 -5.60
C CYS A 10 14.21 -6.14 -6.69
N ALA A 11 14.61 -7.33 -7.12
CA ALA A 11 13.86 -8.12 -8.10
C ALA A 11 12.44 -8.47 -7.57
N ILE A 12 12.33 -8.88 -6.30
CA ILE A 12 11.03 -9.10 -5.64
C ILE A 12 10.23 -7.81 -5.60
N GLY A 13 10.87 -6.69 -5.30
CA GLY A 13 10.22 -5.37 -5.25
C GLY A 13 9.66 -4.95 -6.60
N LEU A 14 10.42 -5.10 -7.68
CA LEU A 14 9.96 -4.80 -9.05
C LEU A 14 8.74 -5.66 -9.42
N ALA A 15 8.82 -6.98 -9.21
CA ALA A 15 7.69 -7.86 -9.46
C ALA A 15 6.46 -7.48 -8.63
N ALA A 16 6.65 -7.11 -7.37
CA ALA A 16 5.60 -6.65 -6.48
C ALA A 16 4.94 -5.35 -6.97
N GLY A 17 5.71 -4.39 -7.48
CA GLY A 17 5.19 -3.16 -8.07
C GLY A 17 4.29 -3.42 -9.28
N VAL A 18 4.71 -4.31 -10.19
CA VAL A 18 3.90 -4.72 -11.34
C VAL A 18 2.61 -5.41 -10.90
N LEU A 19 2.68 -6.33 -9.93
CA LEU A 19 1.51 -7.02 -9.41
C LEU A 19 0.53 -6.07 -8.71
N ASN A 20 1.01 -5.09 -7.94
CA ASN A 20 0.17 -4.06 -7.36
C ASN A 20 -0.57 -3.26 -8.44
N LEU A 21 0.10 -2.91 -9.56
CA LEU A 21 -0.56 -2.21 -10.66
C LEU A 21 -1.68 -3.06 -11.27
N PHE A 22 -1.43 -4.35 -11.48
CA PHE A 22 -2.45 -5.28 -12.00
C PHE A 22 -3.66 -5.34 -11.07
N PHE A 23 -3.46 -5.52 -9.76
CA PHE A 23 -4.55 -5.61 -8.78
C PHE A 23 -5.30 -4.29 -8.63
N CYS A 24 -4.60 -3.16 -8.63
CA CYS A 24 -5.21 -1.83 -8.62
C CYS A 24 -6.09 -1.62 -9.87
N SER A 25 -5.57 -1.96 -11.05
CA SER A 25 -6.31 -1.84 -12.31
C SER A 25 -7.53 -2.76 -12.35
N ALA A 26 -7.40 -3.99 -11.84
CA ALA A 26 -8.51 -4.93 -11.73
C ALA A 26 -9.59 -4.41 -10.76
N ALA A 27 -9.22 -3.85 -9.62
CA ALA A 27 -10.17 -3.26 -8.67
C ALA A 27 -10.96 -2.10 -9.31
N ILE A 28 -10.29 -1.24 -10.07
CA ILE A 28 -10.94 -0.15 -10.82
C ILE A 28 -11.89 -0.71 -11.87
N ALA A 29 -11.46 -1.68 -12.67
CA ALA A 29 -12.27 -2.29 -13.73
C ALA A 29 -13.52 -2.99 -13.17
N LEU A 30 -13.40 -3.61 -12.01
CA LEU A 30 -14.51 -4.26 -11.29
C LEU A 30 -15.34 -3.28 -10.46
N LYS A 31 -15.03 -1.98 -10.48
CA LYS A 31 -15.70 -0.92 -9.70
C LYS A 31 -15.72 -1.20 -8.19
N LEU A 32 -14.68 -1.85 -7.67
CA LEU A 32 -14.55 -2.10 -6.25
C LEU A 32 -14.14 -0.80 -5.53
N PRO A 33 -14.73 -0.48 -4.35
CA PRO A 33 -14.33 0.66 -3.54
C PRO A 33 -13.05 0.33 -2.73
N LEU A 34 -12.03 -0.21 -3.40
CA LEU A 34 -10.77 -0.65 -2.82
C LEU A 34 -9.62 -0.15 -3.69
N PHE A 35 -8.48 0.13 -3.08
CA PHE A 35 -7.30 0.59 -3.82
C PHE A 35 -6.46 -0.57 -4.35
N MET A 36 -6.33 -1.66 -3.57
CA MET A 36 -5.59 -2.90 -3.90
C MET A 36 -4.16 -2.64 -4.42
N ASP A 37 -3.54 -1.58 -3.96
CA ASP A 37 -2.29 -1.02 -4.47
C ASP A 37 -1.06 -1.36 -3.61
N THR A 38 -1.25 -2.00 -2.45
CA THR A 38 -0.22 -2.18 -1.43
C THR A 38 0.01 -3.63 -0.99
N LEU A 39 -0.79 -4.59 -1.46
CA LEU A 39 -0.72 -5.99 -1.05
C LEU A 39 0.70 -6.57 -1.25
N PHE A 40 1.24 -6.41 -2.45
CA PHE A 40 2.59 -6.93 -2.76
C PHE A 40 3.70 -6.04 -2.21
N THR A 41 3.43 -4.76 -1.90
CA THR A 41 4.35 -3.92 -1.12
C THR A 41 4.54 -4.49 0.28
N VAL A 42 3.47 -4.95 0.94
CA VAL A 42 3.56 -5.69 2.21
C VAL A 42 4.40 -6.95 2.03
N THR A 43 4.12 -7.76 1.00
CA THR A 43 4.90 -8.98 0.70
C THR A 43 6.39 -8.66 0.53
N ALA A 44 6.75 -7.70 -0.31
CA ALA A 44 8.13 -7.32 -0.59
C ALA A 44 8.83 -6.75 0.67
N SER A 45 8.11 -5.97 1.48
CA SER A 45 8.60 -5.44 2.76
C SER A 45 8.95 -6.55 3.75
N CYS A 46 8.22 -7.66 3.74
CA CYS A 46 8.54 -8.82 4.57
C CYS A 46 9.89 -9.46 4.20
N PHE A 47 10.35 -9.34 2.95
CA PHE A 47 11.67 -9.81 2.53
C PHE A 47 12.81 -8.84 2.90
N GLY A 48 12.55 -7.56 3.02
CA GLY A 48 13.53 -6.55 3.41
C GLY A 48 13.14 -5.13 3.04
N TRP A 49 13.92 -4.17 3.56
CA TRP A 49 13.72 -2.76 3.27
C TRP A 49 13.81 -2.45 1.78
N ALA A 50 14.88 -2.94 1.11
CA ALA A 50 15.08 -2.68 -0.31
C ALA A 50 13.92 -3.20 -1.16
N GLY A 51 13.42 -4.40 -0.85
CA GLY A 51 12.24 -4.97 -1.53
C GLY A 51 11.00 -4.09 -1.41
N GLY A 52 10.69 -3.66 -0.19
CA GLY A 52 9.53 -2.79 0.06
C GLY A 52 9.64 -1.43 -0.64
N ILE A 53 10.79 -0.77 -0.52
CA ILE A 53 11.03 0.55 -1.15
C ILE A 53 10.93 0.43 -2.67
N VAL A 54 11.57 -0.58 -3.28
CA VAL A 54 11.52 -0.80 -4.72
C VAL A 54 10.07 -1.10 -5.17
N ALA A 55 9.29 -1.88 -4.40
CA ALA A 55 7.89 -2.13 -4.70
C ALA A 55 7.06 -0.83 -4.69
N ALA A 56 7.24 -0.01 -3.66
CA ALA A 56 6.55 1.28 -3.54
C ALA A 56 6.87 2.21 -4.71
N VAL A 57 8.16 2.39 -5.01
CA VAL A 57 8.61 3.31 -6.06
C VAL A 57 8.23 2.80 -7.45
N SER A 58 8.49 1.52 -7.75
CA SER A 58 8.21 0.94 -9.07
C SER A 58 6.72 0.96 -9.41
N PHE A 59 5.84 0.67 -8.45
CA PHE A 59 4.38 0.77 -8.65
C PHE A 59 3.98 2.16 -9.16
N HIS A 60 4.43 3.22 -8.48
CA HIS A 60 4.05 4.59 -8.84
C HIS A 60 4.69 5.05 -10.15
N ILE A 61 5.96 4.67 -10.42
CA ILE A 61 6.61 4.98 -11.70
C ILE A 61 5.91 4.28 -12.86
N ILE A 62 5.61 2.98 -12.73
CA ILE A 62 4.94 2.22 -13.78
C ILE A 62 3.52 2.75 -14.00
N LYS A 63 2.78 3.02 -12.91
CA LYS A 63 1.45 3.62 -12.98
C LYS A 63 1.47 4.96 -13.69
N PHE A 64 2.46 5.81 -13.39
CA PHE A 64 2.64 7.08 -14.09
C PHE A 64 2.99 6.89 -15.56
N ALA A 65 3.90 5.97 -15.88
CA ALA A 65 4.28 5.68 -17.27
C ALA A 65 3.10 5.18 -18.12
N VAL A 66 2.25 4.33 -17.52
CA VAL A 66 1.07 3.77 -18.22
C VAL A 66 -0.04 4.79 -18.39
N HIS A 67 -0.32 5.60 -17.37
CA HIS A 67 -1.43 6.54 -17.38
C HIS A 67 -1.00 7.99 -17.63
N GLY A 68 0.21 8.38 -17.21
CA GLY A 68 0.70 9.77 -17.25
C GLY A 68 0.97 10.30 -18.65
N GLN A 69 1.29 9.44 -19.63
CA GLN A 69 1.45 9.85 -21.03
C GLN A 69 0.13 10.31 -21.64
N ALA A 70 -0.99 9.88 -21.10
CA ALA A 70 -2.31 10.31 -21.55
C ALA A 70 -2.70 11.70 -20.96
N SER A 71 -2.12 12.12 -19.83
CA SER A 71 -2.40 13.41 -19.21
C SER A 71 -1.34 13.86 -18.19
N PRO A 72 -0.77 15.08 -18.33
CA PRO A 72 0.11 15.70 -17.32
C PRO A 72 -0.53 15.84 -15.94
N ARG A 73 -1.84 15.66 -15.84
CA ARG A 73 -2.65 15.74 -14.62
C ARG A 73 -2.30 14.66 -13.59
N TYR A 74 -1.68 13.54 -14.03
CA TYR A 74 -1.29 12.44 -13.14
C TYR A 74 -0.01 12.68 -12.36
N LEU A 75 0.82 13.64 -12.76
CA LEU A 75 2.08 13.93 -12.07
C LEU A 75 1.91 14.23 -10.57
N PRO A 76 0.90 15.02 -10.13
CA PRO A 76 0.68 15.25 -8.71
C PRO A 76 0.35 13.98 -7.92
N ASN A 77 -0.21 12.94 -8.57
CA ASN A 77 -0.56 11.68 -7.91
C ASN A 77 0.67 10.87 -7.50
N MET A 78 1.86 11.21 -8.03
CA MET A 78 3.11 10.60 -7.58
C MET A 78 3.35 10.79 -6.07
N ILE A 79 2.78 11.82 -5.44
CA ILE A 79 2.91 12.05 -3.99
C ILE A 79 2.39 10.88 -3.17
N PHE A 80 1.44 10.08 -3.68
CA PHE A 80 0.92 8.90 -3.00
C PHE A 80 1.96 7.78 -2.81
N PHE A 81 3.15 7.90 -3.45
CA PHE A 81 4.24 6.98 -3.14
C PHE A 81 4.65 7.05 -1.66
N LEU A 82 4.44 8.20 -1.00
CA LEU A 82 4.69 8.36 0.43
C LEU A 82 3.78 7.44 1.26
N CYS A 83 2.50 7.32 0.90
CA CYS A 83 1.60 6.34 1.54
C CYS A 83 2.14 4.91 1.41
N SER A 84 2.69 4.55 0.24
CA SER A 84 3.30 3.23 0.04
C SER A 84 4.60 3.06 0.87
N LEU A 85 5.38 4.13 1.08
CA LEU A 85 6.53 4.10 1.99
C LEU A 85 6.10 3.94 3.45
N THR A 86 5.01 4.59 3.86
CA THR A 86 4.40 4.39 5.19
C THR A 86 4.06 2.91 5.42
N VAL A 87 3.53 2.20 4.41
CA VAL A 87 3.33 0.74 4.48
C VAL A 87 4.65 0.02 4.76
N VAL A 88 5.71 0.34 4.02
CA VAL A 88 7.03 -0.30 4.19
C VAL A 88 7.56 -0.11 5.61
N ILE A 89 7.50 1.13 6.10
CA ILE A 89 7.99 1.49 7.44
C ILE A 89 7.19 0.72 8.52
N CYS A 90 5.87 0.76 8.48
CA CYS A 90 5.01 0.09 9.45
C CYS A 90 5.22 -1.43 9.45
N VAL A 91 5.26 -2.07 8.26
CA VAL A 91 5.52 -3.51 8.14
C VAL A 91 6.88 -3.87 8.76
N ARG A 92 7.93 -3.09 8.46
CA ARG A 92 9.27 -3.37 8.97
C ARG A 92 9.39 -3.15 10.46
N LEU A 93 8.82 -2.08 11.00
CA LEU A 93 8.88 -1.76 12.42
C LEU A 93 7.97 -2.69 13.25
N MET A 94 6.76 -2.97 12.77
CA MET A 94 5.80 -3.74 13.56
C MET A 94 5.99 -5.26 13.46
N LEU A 95 6.38 -5.79 12.29
CA LEU A 95 6.53 -7.24 12.13
C LEU A 95 7.97 -7.75 12.30
N PHE A 96 8.98 -6.90 12.07
CA PHE A 96 10.38 -7.32 12.00
C PHE A 96 11.33 -6.51 12.93
N ARG A 97 10.79 -5.80 13.91
CA ARG A 97 11.60 -5.11 14.92
C ARG A 97 12.39 -6.17 15.70
N LYS A 98 13.69 -5.93 15.88
CA LYS A 98 14.51 -6.75 16.77
C LYS A 98 14.03 -6.56 18.20
N SER A 99 13.80 -7.66 18.93
CA SER A 99 13.61 -7.60 20.40
C SER A 99 14.87 -7.06 21.04
N ALA A 100 14.70 -6.29 22.12
CA ALA A 100 15.84 -5.78 22.93
C ALA A 100 16.73 -6.93 23.48
N ALA A 101 16.20 -8.15 23.55
CA ALA A 101 16.91 -9.36 23.97
C ALA A 101 17.82 -9.97 22.88
N GLY A 102 18.04 -9.29 21.75
CA GLY A 102 18.93 -9.77 20.68
C GLY A 102 18.39 -10.95 19.85
N THR A 103 17.31 -11.57 20.28
CA THR A 103 16.62 -12.60 19.53
C THR A 103 15.81 -11.91 18.44
N ALA A 104 16.20 -12.14 17.16
CA ALA A 104 15.37 -11.72 16.04
C ALA A 104 14.01 -12.42 16.20
N GLU A 105 12.99 -11.67 16.65
CA GLU A 105 11.64 -12.21 16.60
C GLU A 105 11.39 -12.66 15.16
N ARG A 106 11.20 -13.97 15.00
CA ARG A 106 10.74 -14.53 13.75
C ARG A 106 9.44 -13.83 13.44
N GLY A 107 9.38 -13.06 12.35
CA GLY A 107 8.22 -12.28 11.94
C GLY A 107 6.96 -13.06 12.27
N GLY A 108 6.24 -12.59 13.28
CA GLY A 108 5.25 -13.38 13.97
C GLY A 108 4.03 -13.60 13.09
N SER A 109 3.63 -14.85 12.98
CA SER A 109 2.34 -15.29 12.45
C SER A 109 1.16 -15.00 13.39
N ASN A 110 1.32 -14.08 14.35
CA ASN A 110 0.23 -13.73 15.27
C ASN A 110 -0.82 -12.91 14.51
N PRO A 111 -2.04 -13.45 14.28
CA PRO A 111 -3.08 -12.75 13.54
C PRO A 111 -3.49 -11.43 14.18
N LEU A 112 -3.42 -11.31 15.51
CA LEU A 112 -3.71 -10.06 16.21
C LEU A 112 -2.71 -8.96 15.82
N ARG A 113 -1.42 -9.28 15.67
CA ARG A 113 -0.39 -8.33 15.25
C ARG A 113 -0.61 -7.86 13.81
N LEU A 114 -1.06 -8.77 12.94
CA LEU A 114 -1.44 -8.42 11.57
C LEU A 114 -2.67 -7.53 11.53
N LEU A 115 -3.67 -7.82 12.35
CA LEU A 115 -4.87 -6.99 12.46
C LEU A 115 -4.54 -5.58 12.95
N ILE A 116 -3.72 -5.46 14.03
CA ILE A 116 -3.27 -4.16 14.54
C ILE A 116 -2.51 -3.39 13.46
N LEU A 117 -1.62 -4.06 12.72
CA LEU A 117 -0.91 -3.44 11.59
C LEU A 117 -1.88 -2.94 10.52
N GLY A 118 -2.90 -3.74 10.16
CA GLY A 118 -3.95 -3.34 9.21
C GLY A 118 -4.68 -2.07 9.66
N ILE A 119 -5.08 -2.00 10.92
CA ILE A 119 -5.76 -0.83 11.51
C ILE A 119 -4.84 0.40 11.51
N VAL A 120 -3.59 0.25 11.97
CA VAL A 120 -2.61 1.35 11.99
C VAL A 120 -2.37 1.89 10.59
N LEU A 121 -2.20 1.01 9.60
CA LEU A 121 -2.04 1.41 8.20
C LEU A 121 -3.29 2.10 7.66
N ALA A 122 -4.48 1.57 7.97
CA ALA A 122 -5.74 2.17 7.53
C ALA A 122 -5.87 3.62 8.02
N LEU A 123 -5.62 3.86 9.28
CA LEU A 123 -5.69 5.20 9.86
C LEU A 123 -4.61 6.13 9.33
N ALA A 124 -3.35 5.69 9.31
CA ALA A 124 -2.23 6.50 8.83
C ALA A 124 -2.41 6.91 7.35
N ILE A 125 -2.75 5.93 6.49
CA ILE A 125 -2.93 6.17 5.05
C ILE A 125 -4.21 6.97 4.77
N SER A 126 -5.27 6.82 5.57
CA SER A 126 -6.47 7.64 5.41
C SER A 126 -6.19 9.11 5.70
N PHE A 127 -5.43 9.39 6.74
CA PHE A 127 -5.05 10.75 7.08
C PHE A 127 -4.08 11.33 6.03
N GLU A 128 -2.99 10.64 5.74
CA GLU A 128 -1.97 11.05 4.77
C GLU A 128 -2.57 11.20 3.36
N GLY A 129 -3.25 10.17 2.89
CA GLY A 129 -3.89 10.16 1.57
C GLY A 129 -5.01 11.19 1.45
N GLY A 130 -5.79 11.41 2.51
CA GLY A 130 -6.83 12.44 2.54
C GLY A 130 -6.28 13.85 2.37
N LEU A 131 -5.14 14.16 3.03
CA LEU A 131 -4.46 15.44 2.86
C LEU A 131 -3.91 15.61 1.43
N PHE A 132 -3.27 14.57 0.88
CA PHE A 132 -2.75 14.61 -0.48
C PHE A 132 -3.86 14.76 -1.51
N TYR A 133 -4.95 14.04 -1.35
CA TYR A 133 -6.11 14.13 -2.21
C TYR A 133 -6.70 15.55 -2.21
N ALA A 134 -6.91 16.14 -1.04
CA ALA A 134 -7.39 17.50 -0.91
C ALA A 134 -6.43 18.51 -1.57
N ALA A 135 -5.13 18.37 -1.37
CA ALA A 135 -4.11 19.23 -1.98
C ALA A 135 -4.11 19.12 -3.52
N ILE A 136 -4.27 17.91 -4.06
CA ILE A 136 -4.34 17.68 -5.51
C ILE A 136 -5.59 18.34 -6.08
N ILE A 137 -6.77 18.10 -5.50
CA ILE A 137 -8.02 18.67 -6.01
C ILE A 137 -8.01 20.20 -5.92
N SER A 138 -7.49 20.78 -4.85
CA SER A 138 -7.41 22.23 -4.71
C SER A 138 -6.60 22.89 -5.84
N ARG A 139 -5.54 22.20 -6.31
CA ARG A 139 -4.67 22.68 -7.38
C ARG A 139 -5.16 22.36 -8.78
N THR A 140 -5.60 21.10 -8.99
CA THR A 140 -5.91 20.60 -10.33
C THR A 140 -7.37 20.78 -10.72
N LYS A 141 -8.26 21.01 -9.73
CA LYS A 141 -9.72 21.03 -9.88
C LYS A 141 -10.28 19.72 -10.47
N HIS A 142 -9.51 18.64 -10.42
CA HIS A 142 -9.92 17.33 -10.93
C HIS A 142 -10.03 16.32 -9.81
N ILE A 143 -11.12 15.56 -9.85
CA ILE A 143 -11.37 14.43 -8.97
C ILE A 143 -10.59 13.22 -9.49
N LEU A 144 -9.87 12.53 -8.62
CA LEU A 144 -9.07 11.36 -8.97
C LEU A 144 -9.95 10.16 -9.36
N GLU A 145 -9.40 9.24 -10.15
CA GLU A 145 -10.13 8.25 -10.93
C GLU A 145 -10.85 7.13 -10.19
N ASN A 146 -10.73 7.01 -8.85
CA ASN A 146 -11.48 5.97 -8.16
C ASN A 146 -12.96 6.38 -8.03
N HIS A 147 -13.73 6.07 -9.06
CA HIS A 147 -15.13 6.46 -9.18
C HIS A 147 -15.99 5.98 -8.01
N ALA A 148 -15.73 4.77 -7.48
CA ALA A 148 -16.48 4.22 -6.36
C ALA A 148 -16.23 4.98 -5.05
N VAL A 149 -14.97 5.39 -4.78
CA VAL A 149 -14.65 6.23 -3.61
C VAL A 149 -15.20 7.65 -3.78
N ASN A 150 -15.16 8.19 -5.01
CA ASN A 150 -15.71 9.51 -5.30
C ASN A 150 -17.23 9.59 -5.07
N MET A 151 -17.97 8.54 -5.37
CA MET A 151 -19.41 8.49 -5.07
C MET A 151 -19.72 8.65 -3.58
N LEU A 152 -18.84 8.18 -2.71
CA LEU A 152 -18.95 8.36 -1.25
C LEU A 152 -18.58 9.79 -0.81
N LEU A 153 -17.75 10.49 -1.60
CA LEU A 153 -17.28 11.84 -1.29
C LEU A 153 -18.37 12.91 -1.53
N TYR A 154 -19.15 12.76 -2.58
CA TYR A 154 -20.17 13.74 -3.00
C TYR A 154 -21.15 14.15 -1.87
N PRO A 155 -21.75 13.21 -1.11
CA PRO A 155 -22.68 13.58 -0.05
C PRO A 155 -22.08 14.46 1.04
N LEU A 156 -20.80 14.26 1.38
CA LEU A 156 -20.13 15.08 2.39
C LEU A 156 -19.78 16.48 1.87
N MET A 157 -19.43 16.57 0.59
CA MET A 157 -19.14 17.86 -0.05
C MET A 157 -20.41 18.72 -0.14
N THR A 158 -21.58 18.14 -0.38
CA THR A 158 -22.85 18.87 -0.42
C THR A 158 -23.29 19.39 0.96
N GLN A 159 -22.77 18.80 2.04
CA GLN A 159 -22.99 19.25 3.42
C GLN A 159 -21.95 20.30 3.89
N ASN A 160 -21.19 20.90 3.00
CA ASN A 160 -20.13 21.89 3.31
C ASN A 160 -19.03 21.38 4.25
N VAL A 161 -18.82 20.07 4.34
CA VAL A 161 -17.68 19.50 5.10
C VAL A 161 -16.38 19.86 4.37
N PRO A 162 -15.37 20.40 5.05
CA PRO A 162 -14.10 20.75 4.40
C PRO A 162 -13.47 19.55 3.69
N MET A 163 -12.94 19.78 2.48
CA MET A 163 -12.39 18.74 1.61
C MET A 163 -11.38 17.79 2.27
N PRO A 164 -10.41 18.27 3.09
CA PRO A 164 -9.51 17.37 3.80
C PRO A 164 -10.22 16.42 4.77
N ALA A 165 -11.23 16.93 5.48
CA ALA A 165 -12.01 16.13 6.42
C ALA A 165 -12.88 15.10 5.67
N SER A 166 -13.56 15.53 4.61
CA SER A 166 -14.39 14.65 3.78
C SER A 166 -13.59 13.50 3.19
N SER A 167 -12.43 13.81 2.59
CA SER A 167 -11.57 12.80 1.97
C SER A 167 -10.98 11.83 3.01
N THR A 168 -10.57 12.30 4.17
CA THR A 168 -10.07 11.46 5.26
C THR A 168 -11.18 10.54 5.81
N LEU A 169 -12.35 11.11 6.12
CA LEU A 169 -13.48 10.35 6.69
C LEU A 169 -13.92 9.19 5.80
N ILE A 170 -13.99 9.43 4.48
CA ILE A 170 -14.36 8.37 3.52
C ILE A 170 -13.27 7.34 3.35
N SER A 171 -12.02 7.78 3.40
CA SER A 171 -10.88 6.88 3.24
C SER A 171 -10.73 5.89 4.40
N ILE A 172 -11.20 6.23 5.62
CA ILE A 172 -11.06 5.34 6.80
C ILE A 172 -11.74 3.98 6.57
N PRO A 173 -13.06 3.88 6.30
CA PRO A 173 -13.71 2.59 6.11
C PRO A 173 -13.17 1.82 4.91
N VAL A 174 -12.86 2.51 3.82
CA VAL A 174 -12.25 1.91 2.63
C VAL A 174 -10.89 1.32 2.96
N ASN A 175 -10.01 2.08 3.61
CA ASN A 175 -8.69 1.62 4.00
C ASN A 175 -8.72 0.55 5.09
N LEU A 176 -9.71 0.54 6.01
CA LEU A 176 -9.85 -0.53 6.98
C LEU A 176 -9.99 -1.89 6.29
N VAL A 177 -10.82 -1.98 5.28
CA VAL A 177 -10.98 -3.21 4.49
C VAL A 177 -9.75 -3.46 3.62
N ASP A 178 -9.34 -2.48 2.85
CA ASP A 178 -8.25 -2.58 1.87
C ASP A 178 -6.91 -2.94 2.53
N LYS A 179 -6.51 -2.24 3.59
CA LYS A 179 -5.23 -2.48 4.26
C LYS A 179 -5.24 -3.74 5.11
N THR A 180 -6.40 -4.15 5.65
CA THR A 180 -6.52 -5.46 6.29
C THR A 180 -6.31 -6.58 5.27
N ILE A 181 -6.97 -6.54 4.12
CA ILE A 181 -6.75 -7.49 3.02
C ILE A 181 -5.29 -7.48 2.57
N ALA A 182 -4.71 -6.29 2.38
CA ALA A 182 -3.32 -6.14 1.95
C ALA A 182 -2.32 -6.75 2.96
N VAL A 183 -2.53 -6.56 4.26
CA VAL A 183 -1.65 -7.09 5.30
C VAL A 183 -1.76 -8.60 5.41
N PHE A 184 -2.97 -9.15 5.53
CA PHE A 184 -3.16 -10.60 5.64
C PHE A 184 -2.77 -11.33 4.35
N GLY A 185 -3.21 -10.83 3.20
CA GLY A 185 -2.87 -11.38 1.88
C GLY A 185 -1.38 -11.29 1.60
N GLY A 186 -0.78 -10.12 1.78
CA GLY A 186 0.64 -9.90 1.56
C GLY A 186 1.55 -10.72 2.47
N TYR A 187 1.19 -10.82 3.77
CA TYR A 187 1.90 -11.70 4.68
C TYR A 187 1.70 -13.19 4.33
N GLY A 188 0.50 -13.58 3.92
CA GLY A 188 0.20 -14.92 3.45
C GLY A 188 1.05 -15.33 2.24
N VAL A 189 1.15 -14.46 1.22
CA VAL A 189 2.03 -14.66 0.07
C VAL A 189 3.49 -14.80 0.50
N TYR A 190 3.97 -13.92 1.40
CA TYR A 190 5.32 -14.04 1.96
C TYR A 190 5.55 -15.40 2.64
N ALA A 191 4.63 -15.84 3.49
CA ALA A 191 4.74 -17.11 4.20
C ALA A 191 4.79 -18.30 3.25
N LEU A 192 3.95 -18.28 2.20
CA LEU A 192 3.91 -19.30 1.15
C LEU A 192 5.23 -19.36 0.38
N LEU A 193 5.71 -18.24 -0.12
CA LEU A 193 6.98 -18.15 -0.86
C LEU A 193 8.17 -18.63 -0.01
N ARG A 194 8.15 -18.32 1.28
CA ARG A 194 9.19 -18.79 2.21
C ARG A 194 9.13 -20.31 2.41
N LYS A 195 7.95 -20.90 2.46
CA LYS A 195 7.76 -22.37 2.59
C LYS A 195 8.28 -23.11 1.35
N VAL A 196 7.93 -22.63 0.17
CA VAL A 196 8.40 -23.20 -1.12
C VAL A 196 9.92 -23.09 -1.25
N GLY A 197 10.49 -21.94 -0.88
CA GLY A 197 11.95 -21.75 -0.96
C GLY A 197 12.77 -22.58 0.05
N ARG A 198 12.14 -23.16 1.09
CA ARG A 198 12.80 -24.11 2.00
C ARG A 198 12.83 -25.52 1.44
N ARG A 199 11.71 -25.98 0.86
CA ARG A 199 11.60 -27.33 0.27
C ARG A 199 12.59 -27.60 -0.88
N LYS A 200 13.05 -26.57 -1.57
CA LYS A 200 14.05 -26.71 -2.65
C LYS A 200 15.50 -26.83 -2.15
N LYS A 201 15.73 -26.78 -0.85
CA LYS A 201 17.08 -26.88 -0.24
C LYS A 201 17.26 -28.15 0.57
N GLU A 202 16.20 -28.92 0.75
CA GLU A 202 16.19 -30.30 1.24
C GLU A 202 16.25 -31.27 0.05
#